data_ea446f69f5df1a0753a2387f3d56b73c
#
_entry.id   ea446f69f5df1a0753a2387f3d56b73c
#
_cell.length_a   1.000
_cell.length_b   1.000
_cell.length_c   1.000
_cell.angle_alpha   90.00
_cell.angle_beta   90.00
_cell.angle_gamma   90.00
#
_symmetry.space_group_name_H-M   'P 1'
#
loop_
_entity.id
_entity.type
_entity.pdbx_description
1 polymer ?
#
loop_
_entity_poly.entity_id
_entity_poly.type
_entity_poly.pdbx_seq_one_letter_code
_entity_poly.pdbx_strand_id
1 'polypeptide(L)'
;MAWRVYLLRCADGSLYCGISKDLDARIAQHNAGKGAKYTRSRLPVKLVATSGELSRSDALKVEHAVKQQPAGRKVDALKGRIDLQGEE
;
A
#
# COMPACT_ATOMS: atom_id res chain seq x y z
N MET A 1 -16.77 -7.68 -1.37
CA MET A 1 -15.42 -7.83 -1.87
C MET A 1 -14.47 -7.00 -1.06
N ALA A 2 -13.32 -7.56 -0.76
CA ALA A 2 -12.39 -6.96 0.17
C ALA A 2 -11.37 -6.08 -0.53
N TRP A 3 -10.98 -5.02 0.14
CA TRP A 3 -9.90 -4.13 -0.28
C TRP A 3 -8.69 -4.35 0.60
N ARG A 4 -7.52 -4.05 0.09
CA ARG A 4 -6.27 -4.07 0.85
C ARG A 4 -5.53 -2.76 0.65
N VAL A 5 -4.91 -2.30 1.72
CA VAL A 5 -3.94 -1.20 1.65
C VAL A 5 -2.58 -1.84 1.42
N TYR A 6 -1.78 -1.28 0.53
CA TYR A 6 -0.47 -1.84 0.19
C TYR A 6 0.59 -0.76 0.16
N LEU A 7 1.82 -1.15 0.44
CA LEU A 7 3.00 -0.31 0.30
C LEU A 7 3.96 -0.95 -0.68
N LEU A 8 4.38 -0.17 -1.65
CA LEU A 8 5.37 -0.57 -2.65
C LEU A 8 6.65 0.20 -2.42
N ARG A 9 7.78 -0.49 -2.52
CA ARG A 9 9.08 0.18 -2.58
C ARG A 9 9.45 0.38 -4.03
N CYS A 10 9.74 1.63 -4.39
CA CYS A 10 10.15 1.99 -5.74
C CYS A 10 11.65 1.82 -5.93
N ALA A 11 12.11 1.88 -7.19
CA ALA A 11 13.53 1.70 -7.53
C ALA A 11 14.42 2.74 -6.86
N ASP A 12 13.89 3.94 -6.60
CA ASP A 12 14.63 5.01 -5.93
C ASP A 12 14.59 4.92 -4.40
N GLY A 13 14.00 3.85 -3.85
CA GLY A 13 13.89 3.65 -2.41
C GLY A 13 12.68 4.31 -1.77
N SER A 14 11.92 5.10 -2.51
CA SER A 14 10.72 5.75 -1.97
C SER A 14 9.58 4.72 -1.82
N LEU A 15 8.55 5.08 -1.05
CA LEU A 15 7.40 4.22 -0.80
C LEU A 15 6.14 4.83 -1.41
N TYR A 16 5.33 3.98 -2.03
CA TYR A 16 4.03 4.35 -2.56
C TYR A 16 2.94 3.56 -1.83
N CYS A 17 1.90 4.25 -1.36
CA CYS A 17 0.77 3.64 -0.67
C CYS A 17 -0.49 3.73 -1.54
N GLY A 18 -1.20 2.62 -1.65
CA GLY A 18 -2.45 2.58 -2.41
C GLY A 18 -3.42 1.56 -1.86
N ILE A 19 -4.58 1.43 -2.48
CA ILE A 19 -5.57 0.41 -2.16
C ILE A 19 -5.96 -0.34 -3.42
N SER A 20 -6.32 -1.62 -3.27
CA SER A 20 -6.75 -2.44 -4.39
C SER A 20 -7.57 -3.63 -3.91
N LYS A 21 -8.48 -4.08 -4.76
CA LYS A 21 -9.19 -5.34 -4.56
C LYS A 21 -8.38 -6.53 -5.07
N ASP A 22 -7.55 -6.31 -6.09
CA ASP A 22 -6.70 -7.34 -6.69
C ASP A 22 -5.27 -6.84 -6.67
N LEU A 23 -4.56 -7.22 -5.61
CA LEU A 23 -3.22 -6.72 -5.36
C LEU A 23 -2.22 -7.16 -6.42
N ASP A 24 -2.25 -8.44 -6.82
CA ASP A 24 -1.32 -8.95 -7.83
C ASP A 24 -1.49 -8.24 -9.17
N ALA A 25 -2.73 -8.07 -9.60
CA ALA A 25 -3.02 -7.36 -10.85
C ALA A 25 -2.56 -5.90 -10.77
N ARG A 26 -2.76 -5.25 -9.62
CA ARG A 26 -2.39 -3.86 -9.43
C ARG A 26 -0.87 -3.67 -9.46
N ILE A 27 -0.13 -4.56 -8.81
CA ILE A 27 1.33 -4.52 -8.83
C ILE A 27 1.84 -4.73 -10.27
N ALA A 28 1.25 -5.67 -11.00
CA ALA A 28 1.60 -5.90 -12.40
C ALA A 28 1.35 -4.65 -13.25
N GLN A 29 0.25 -3.94 -13.02
CA GLN A 29 -0.05 -2.69 -13.71
C GLN A 29 1.02 -1.62 -13.41
N HIS A 30 1.42 -1.49 -12.14
CA HIS A 30 2.47 -0.54 -11.78
C HIS A 30 3.76 -0.86 -12.53
N ASN A 31 4.19 -2.13 -12.53
CA ASN A 31 5.44 -2.52 -13.19
C ASN A 31 5.37 -2.48 -14.71
N ALA A 32 4.17 -2.47 -15.28
CA ALA A 32 3.97 -2.27 -16.71
C ALA A 32 3.96 -0.78 -17.11
N GLY A 33 4.14 0.12 -16.14
CA GLY A 33 4.09 1.55 -16.39
C GLY A 33 2.68 2.11 -16.55
N LYS A 34 1.67 1.35 -16.16
CA LYS A 34 0.25 1.72 -16.30
C LYS A 34 -0.42 2.02 -14.96
N GLY A 35 0.34 2.05 -13.89
CA GLY A 35 -0.19 2.35 -12.56
C GLY A 35 -0.22 3.85 -12.29
N ALA A 36 0.06 4.22 -11.03
CA ALA A 36 0.05 5.60 -10.61
C ALA A 36 1.18 6.39 -11.28
N LYS A 37 0.93 7.68 -11.49
CA LYS A 37 1.91 8.58 -12.07
C LYS A 37 3.22 8.57 -11.25
N TYR A 38 3.10 8.52 -9.92
CA TYR A 38 4.24 8.49 -9.02
C TYR A 38 5.17 7.32 -9.30
N THR A 39 4.61 6.13 -9.57
CA THR A 39 5.41 4.91 -9.75
C THR A 39 6.01 4.78 -11.14
N ARG A 40 5.43 5.45 -12.17
CA ARG A 40 5.85 5.28 -13.57
C ARG A 40 7.32 5.58 -13.81
N SER A 41 7.87 6.59 -13.11
CA SER A 41 9.28 6.98 -13.27
C SER A 41 10.20 6.32 -12.25
N ARG A 42 9.65 5.40 -11.43
CA ARG A 42 10.37 4.80 -10.31
C ARG A 42 10.29 3.27 -10.32
N LEU A 43 10.14 2.69 -11.50
CA LEU A 43 10.05 1.24 -11.68
C LEU A 43 11.44 0.59 -11.61
N PRO A 44 11.53 -0.67 -11.21
CA PRO A 44 10.44 -1.54 -10.78
C PRO A 44 10.00 -1.25 -9.34
N VAL A 45 8.79 -1.66 -9.00
CA VAL A 45 8.27 -1.58 -7.63
C VAL A 45 8.13 -2.97 -7.04
N LYS A 46 8.25 -3.06 -5.71
CA LYS A 46 8.10 -4.32 -4.96
C LYS A 46 7.16 -4.11 -3.79
N LEU A 47 6.33 -5.10 -3.53
CA LEU A 47 5.46 -5.10 -2.36
C LEU A 47 6.30 -5.27 -1.09
N VAL A 48 6.14 -4.36 -0.13
CA VAL A 48 6.85 -4.44 1.16
C VAL A 48 5.90 -4.66 2.33
N ALA A 49 4.63 -4.28 2.20
CA ALA A 49 3.64 -4.51 3.25
C ALA A 49 2.25 -4.41 2.67
N THR A 50 1.31 -5.11 3.29
CA THR A 50 -0.11 -5.05 2.93
C THR A 50 -0.96 -5.25 4.17
N SER A 51 -2.13 -4.63 4.18
CA SER A 51 -3.13 -4.89 5.22
C SER A 51 -3.83 -6.22 4.95
N GLY A 52 -4.63 -6.67 5.93
CA GLY A 52 -5.64 -7.68 5.70
C GLY A 52 -6.80 -7.11 4.88
N GLU A 53 -7.85 -7.90 4.76
CA GLU A 53 -9.03 -7.50 4.00
C GLU A 53 -9.85 -6.46 4.76
N LEU A 54 -10.23 -5.39 4.06
CA LEU A 54 -10.95 -4.27 4.63
C LEU A 54 -12.11 -3.88 3.71
N SER A 55 -13.10 -3.20 4.27
CA SER A 55 -14.08 -2.51 3.44
C SER A 55 -13.37 -1.37 2.70
N ARG A 56 -13.98 -0.87 1.62
CA ARG A 56 -13.41 0.26 0.89
C ARG A 56 -13.24 1.48 1.81
N SER A 57 -14.24 1.75 2.63
CA SER A 57 -14.22 2.86 3.57
C SER A 57 -13.06 2.75 4.56
N ASP A 58 -12.88 1.57 5.16
CA ASP A 58 -11.79 1.34 6.09
C ASP A 58 -10.44 1.38 5.40
N ALA A 59 -10.34 0.84 4.20
CA ALA A 59 -9.10 0.88 3.43
C ALA A 59 -8.67 2.33 3.14
N LEU A 60 -9.61 3.20 2.77
CA LEU A 60 -9.33 4.62 2.54
C LEU A 60 -8.84 5.32 3.81
N LYS A 61 -9.42 4.98 4.95
CA LYS A 61 -9.00 5.55 6.24
C LYS A 61 -7.58 5.11 6.60
N VAL A 62 -7.28 3.82 6.43
CA VAL A 62 -5.95 3.29 6.71
C VAL A 62 -4.92 3.88 5.75
N GLU A 63 -5.26 3.94 4.46
CA GLU A 63 -4.37 4.54 3.46
C GLU A 63 -4.01 5.98 3.85
N HIS A 64 -5.03 6.78 4.21
CA HIS A 64 -4.81 8.16 4.60
C HIS A 64 -3.88 8.25 5.82
N ALA A 65 -4.13 7.44 6.84
CA ALA A 65 -3.31 7.44 8.05
C ALA A 65 -1.85 7.04 7.77
N VAL A 66 -1.65 6.02 6.91
CA VAL A 66 -0.31 5.58 6.54
C VAL A 66 0.43 6.66 5.77
N LYS A 67 -0.26 7.35 4.86
CA LYS A 67 0.34 8.44 4.08
C LYS A 67 0.79 9.62 4.94
N GLN A 68 0.21 9.80 6.12
CA GLN A 68 0.61 10.86 7.05
C GLN A 68 1.91 10.55 7.77
N GLN A 69 2.38 9.31 7.73
CA GLN A 69 3.59 8.91 8.43
C GLN A 69 4.83 9.21 7.60
N PRO A 70 5.99 9.51 8.24
CA PRO A 70 7.26 9.58 7.53
C PRO A 70 7.57 8.26 6.83
N ALA A 71 8.35 8.31 5.75
CA ALA A 71 8.68 7.13 4.96
C ALA A 71 9.20 5.98 5.82
N GLY A 72 10.06 6.27 6.80
CA GLY A 72 10.64 5.26 7.67
C GLY A 72 9.66 4.59 8.63
N ARG A 73 8.44 5.11 8.75
CA ARG A 73 7.41 4.56 9.65
C ARG A 73 6.19 4.01 8.92
N LYS A 74 6.13 4.15 7.61
CA LYS A 74 4.93 3.73 6.86
C LYS A 74 4.67 2.22 6.97
N VAL A 75 5.70 1.40 6.87
CA VAL A 75 5.56 -0.05 6.98
C VAL A 75 5.06 -0.42 8.37
N ASP A 76 5.67 0.12 9.42
CA ASP A 76 5.26 -0.15 10.79
C ASP A 76 3.85 0.35 11.08
N ALA A 77 3.50 1.52 10.54
CA ALA A 77 2.16 2.07 10.70
C ALA A 77 1.10 1.14 10.10
N LEU A 78 1.37 0.58 8.93
CA LEU A 78 0.46 -0.35 8.29
C LEU A 78 0.34 -1.65 9.08
N LYS A 79 1.46 -2.21 9.52
CA LYS A 79 1.49 -3.42 10.34
C LYS A 79 0.84 -3.21 11.69
N GLY A 80 1.09 -2.06 12.32
CA GLY A 80 0.49 -1.73 13.61
C GLY A 80 -1.02 -1.69 13.55
N ARG A 81 -1.59 -1.22 12.46
CA ARG A 81 -3.04 -1.20 12.30
C ARG A 81 -3.62 -2.61 12.18
N ILE A 82 -2.89 -3.51 11.51
CA ILE A 82 -3.29 -4.91 11.43
C ILE A 82 -3.26 -5.54 12.83
N ASP A 83 -2.20 -5.30 13.58
CA ASP A 83 -2.05 -5.84 14.92
C ASP A 83 -3.15 -5.35 15.87
N LEU A 84 -3.46 -4.06 15.80
CA LEU A 84 -4.54 -3.48 16.61
C LEU A 84 -5.88 -4.12 16.31
N GLN A 85 -6.16 -4.39 15.04
CA GLN A 85 -7.38 -5.07 14.63
C GLN A 85 -7.41 -6.52 15.12
N GLY A 86 -6.26 -7.17 15.11
CA GLY A 86 -6.15 -8.56 15.55
C GLY A 86 -6.37 -8.75 17.04
N GLU A 87 -6.13 -7.73 17.84
CA GLU A 87 -6.30 -7.81 19.29
C GLU A 87 -7.74 -7.61 19.74
N GLU A 88 -8.56 -7.03 18.92
CA GLU A 88 -9.96 -6.76 19.25
C GLU A 88 -10.90 -7.86 18.78
#